data_5e204040ed071d70d3955bec1b68b89d
#
_entry.id   5e204040ed071d70d3955bec1b68b89d
#
_cell.length_a   1.000
_cell.length_b   1.000
_cell.length_c   1.000
_cell.angle_alpha   90.00
_cell.angle_beta   90.00
_cell.angle_gamma   90.00
#
_symmetry.space_group_name_H-M   'P 1'
#
loop_
_entity.id
_entity.type
_entity.pdbx_description
1 polymer ?
#
loop_
_entity_poly.entity_id
_entity_poly.type
_entity_poly.pdbx_seq_one_letter_code
_entity_poly.pdbx_strand_id
1 'polypeptide(L)'
;MPVERFRAMTLLSSTARCLGLAMLVLGLTTPAEAAPTPPELGHVGRWLTDDQGRVVTVHGVNMVYKIPPYFPAAGGFGEKDAQFLAENGVNAVRLGFAWNAVEPRPGVYDDAYIEKIRQTQQLLAKYRIHSLVDSHQDAFNESVGASWSGFPAWATYADGFPVQPNPGFPAVYFTSPAQNQTWANFWRDRAAPDGVGLQEHYAAMWAHVAERFVDQPYVMGYDLINEPWPGWEYPSCFPKGCPRFETGVLAPFQAKVMNAIRRVDRDHLLFYEPSLTNDFGTPNWMPNPTGDPKAGMSFHDYCLGKVDTCVTNGLDRSAAEGVVGVVTEFGAIKDATKLTALTDRFDANMVSWMFWSQAQNQTPSHPQEPPTGPNLIDPSIIRPYPSAVAGTPQQWQYDGTTGTFTLGYSTTRADSGRPFAPGARTEVFLPESNYPGGYQVESQGAEVVSSPDARVLQLAAIPGQDTVQVTVTRR
;
A
#
# COMPACT_ATOMS: atom_id res chain seq x y z
N MET A 1 30.38 -58.49 -60.19
CA MET A 1 31.63 -59.12 -60.46
C MET A 1 32.73 -58.29 -59.87
N PRO A 2 33.76 -58.88 -59.25
CA PRO A 2 33.84 -60.05 -58.33
C PRO A 2 34.20 -59.57 -56.92
N VAL A 3 33.82 -60.18 -55.85
CA VAL A 3 34.34 -61.27 -55.01
C VAL A 3 35.88 -61.22 -54.89
N GLU A 4 36.38 -61.07 -53.68
CA GLU A 4 37.34 -61.98 -53.08
C GLU A 4 37.48 -61.84 -51.54
N ARG A 5 37.48 -63.00 -50.95
CA ARG A 5 37.70 -63.41 -49.56
C ARG A 5 39.17 -63.30 -49.17
N PHE A 6 39.42 -63.33 -47.88
CA PHE A 6 40.37 -64.15 -47.10
C PHE A 6 40.94 -63.32 -45.94
N ARG A 7 41.07 -63.71 -44.76
CA ARG A 7 41.26 -64.88 -43.94
C ARG A 7 41.52 -64.45 -42.51
N ALA A 8 41.04 -65.17 -41.60
CA ALA A 8 41.26 -65.01 -40.18
C ALA A 8 42.74 -65.23 -39.83
N MET A 9 43.25 -64.57 -38.81
CA MET A 9 44.40 -65.04 -38.02
C MET A 9 44.16 -64.67 -36.53
N THR A 10 43.99 -65.75 -35.77
CA THR A 10 44.00 -65.82 -34.32
C THR A 10 45.36 -65.60 -33.78
N LEU A 11 45.57 -64.76 -32.77
CA LEU A 11 46.71 -64.88 -31.84
C LEU A 11 46.28 -64.46 -30.45
N LEU A 12 46.56 -65.33 -29.52
CA LEU A 12 46.28 -65.36 -28.10
C LEU A 12 47.10 -64.36 -27.29
N SER A 13 46.52 -64.09 -26.13
CA SER A 13 47.11 -63.82 -24.81
C SER A 13 47.49 -62.35 -24.51
N SER A 14 46.93 -61.78 -23.54
CA SER A 14 47.31 -61.81 -22.10
C SER A 14 46.43 -60.89 -21.28
N THR A 15 45.87 -61.44 -20.23
CA THR A 15 45.08 -60.75 -19.20
C THR A 15 45.96 -59.84 -18.38
N ALA A 16 45.68 -58.54 -18.41
CA ALA A 16 46.09 -57.61 -17.37
C ALA A 16 44.82 -57.03 -16.73
N ARG A 17 44.52 -57.46 -15.50
CA ARG A 17 43.45 -56.88 -14.65
C ARG A 17 43.98 -55.55 -14.14
N CYS A 18 43.45 -54.44 -14.69
CA CYS A 18 43.51 -53.15 -14.04
C CYS A 18 42.22 -52.96 -13.22
N LEU A 19 42.33 -53.02 -11.87
CA LEU A 19 41.30 -52.57 -10.96
C LEU A 19 41.25 -51.05 -11.08
N GLY A 20 40.25 -50.54 -11.80
CA GLY A 20 39.89 -49.14 -11.80
C GLY A 20 39.02 -48.82 -10.56
N LEU A 21 39.57 -48.09 -9.59
CA LEU A 21 38.87 -47.53 -8.45
C LEU A 21 37.97 -46.39 -8.97
N ALA A 22 36.68 -46.67 -9.17
CA ALA A 22 35.71 -45.62 -9.46
C ALA A 22 35.42 -44.88 -8.14
N MET A 23 36.05 -43.71 -7.95
CA MET A 23 35.61 -42.76 -6.92
C MET A 23 34.23 -42.21 -7.31
N LEU A 24 33.20 -42.66 -6.62
CA LEU A 24 31.86 -42.08 -6.66
C LEU A 24 31.94 -40.74 -5.91
N VAL A 25 32.09 -39.61 -6.62
CA VAL A 25 31.94 -38.28 -6.04
C VAL A 25 30.43 -38.08 -5.85
N LEU A 26 29.91 -38.38 -4.64
CA LEU A 26 28.61 -37.91 -4.21
C LEU A 26 28.69 -36.38 -4.08
N GLY A 27 28.26 -35.68 -5.10
CA GLY A 27 28.01 -34.26 -5.04
C GLY A 27 26.86 -34.05 -4.03
N LEU A 28 27.20 -33.59 -2.83
CA LEU A 28 26.21 -33.00 -1.90
C LEU A 28 25.67 -31.73 -2.55
N THR A 29 24.59 -31.85 -3.29
CA THR A 29 23.76 -30.69 -3.65
C THR A 29 23.15 -30.19 -2.35
N THR A 30 23.68 -29.12 -1.78
CA THR A 30 22.96 -28.35 -0.77
C THR A 30 21.60 -27.98 -1.38
N PRO A 31 20.48 -28.25 -0.69
CA PRO A 31 19.20 -27.75 -1.15
C PRO A 31 19.34 -26.26 -1.37
N ALA A 32 18.91 -25.75 -2.52
CA ALA A 32 18.79 -24.31 -2.71
C ALA A 32 17.88 -23.81 -1.57
N GLU A 33 18.40 -22.90 -0.78
CA GLU A 33 17.63 -22.25 0.27
C GLU A 33 16.38 -21.67 -0.42
N ALA A 34 15.20 -22.15 -0.01
CA ALA A 34 13.95 -21.66 -0.57
C ALA A 34 13.93 -20.13 -0.37
N ALA A 35 13.64 -19.40 -1.44
CA ALA A 35 13.48 -17.95 -1.33
C ALA A 35 12.52 -17.65 -0.17
N PRO A 36 12.87 -16.73 0.72
CA PRO A 36 12.02 -16.43 1.86
C PRO A 36 10.62 -16.07 1.36
N THR A 37 9.62 -16.71 1.96
CA THR A 37 8.22 -16.40 1.68
C THR A 37 8.01 -14.89 1.92
N PRO A 38 7.37 -14.16 0.99
CA PRO A 38 7.06 -12.75 1.20
C PRO A 38 6.26 -12.59 2.48
N PRO A 39 6.56 -11.58 3.33
CA PRO A 39 5.83 -11.37 4.56
C PRO A 39 4.37 -11.00 4.24
N GLU A 40 3.45 -11.79 4.74
CA GLU A 40 2.02 -11.45 4.76
C GLU A 40 1.80 -10.40 5.87
N LEU A 41 1.09 -9.32 5.55
CA LEU A 41 0.78 -8.30 6.54
C LEU A 41 -0.59 -8.57 7.19
N GLY A 42 -0.59 -8.49 8.51
CA GLY A 42 -1.77 -8.47 9.36
C GLY A 42 -1.78 -7.24 10.25
N HIS A 43 -2.63 -7.24 11.28
CA HIS A 43 -2.58 -6.21 12.32
C HIS A 43 -2.92 -6.77 13.70
N VAL A 44 -2.45 -6.06 14.73
CA VAL A 44 -2.82 -6.28 16.13
C VAL A 44 -3.15 -4.92 16.73
N GLY A 45 -4.44 -4.68 16.98
CA GLY A 45 -4.91 -3.36 17.35
C GLY A 45 -4.45 -2.33 16.33
N ARG A 46 -3.77 -1.27 16.80
CA ARG A 46 -3.28 -0.19 15.94
C ARG A 46 -2.04 -0.52 15.08
N TRP A 47 -1.42 -1.68 15.27
CA TRP A 47 -0.13 -2.01 14.66
C TRP A 47 -0.30 -2.93 13.45
N LEU A 48 0.25 -2.54 12.31
CA LEU A 48 0.54 -3.50 11.24
C LEU A 48 1.58 -4.50 11.74
N THR A 49 1.44 -5.76 11.37
CA THR A 49 2.39 -6.82 11.74
C THR A 49 2.73 -7.69 10.55
N ASP A 50 3.94 -8.23 10.53
CA ASP A 50 4.33 -9.27 9.59
C ASP A 50 3.98 -10.68 10.15
N ASP A 51 4.26 -11.71 9.36
CA ASP A 51 4.06 -13.12 9.69
C ASP A 51 4.87 -13.59 10.92
N GLN A 52 5.95 -12.87 11.26
CA GLN A 52 6.72 -13.11 12.48
C GLN A 52 6.12 -12.40 13.70
N GLY A 53 5.13 -11.54 13.49
CA GLY A 53 4.48 -10.70 14.51
C GLY A 53 5.31 -9.48 14.90
N ARG A 54 6.31 -9.07 14.10
CA ARG A 54 6.99 -7.80 14.26
C ARG A 54 6.05 -6.67 13.86
N VAL A 55 6.14 -5.55 14.54
CA VAL A 55 5.41 -4.34 14.14
C VAL A 55 6.07 -3.76 12.90
N VAL A 56 5.28 -3.55 11.85
CA VAL A 56 5.72 -2.99 10.57
C VAL A 56 5.23 -1.55 10.43
N THR A 57 6.12 -0.66 9.99
CA THR A 57 5.76 0.70 9.61
C THR A 57 5.81 0.84 8.09
N VAL A 58 4.79 1.46 7.52
CA VAL A 58 4.72 1.76 6.10
C VAL A 58 5.02 3.24 5.88
N HIS A 59 6.04 3.51 5.07
CA HIS A 59 6.28 4.79 4.41
C HIS A 59 6.06 4.60 2.91
N GLY A 60 4.92 5.06 2.44
CA GLY A 60 4.44 4.77 1.10
C GLY A 60 4.18 6.00 0.24
N VAL A 61 3.78 5.71 -1.00
CA VAL A 61 3.33 6.73 -1.95
C VAL A 61 2.07 6.25 -2.68
N ASN A 62 1.25 7.20 -3.13
CA ASN A 62 0.15 6.92 -4.03
C ASN A 62 0.64 6.88 -5.48
N MET A 63 0.13 5.91 -6.23
CA MET A 63 0.44 5.72 -7.64
C MET A 63 -0.85 5.49 -8.43
N VAL A 64 -1.47 6.57 -8.87
CA VAL A 64 -2.74 6.56 -9.58
C VAL A 64 -2.58 7.25 -10.92
N TYR A 65 -2.71 6.51 -12.02
CA TYR A 65 -2.66 7.08 -13.37
C TYR A 65 -4.07 7.41 -13.85
N LYS A 66 -4.45 8.69 -13.70
CA LYS A 66 -5.85 9.16 -13.79
C LYS A 66 -6.37 9.41 -15.22
N ILE A 67 -5.54 9.25 -16.24
CA ILE A 67 -5.92 9.43 -17.66
C ILE A 67 -5.88 8.09 -18.41
N PRO A 68 -6.64 7.95 -19.53
CA PRO A 68 -6.56 6.73 -20.32
C PRO A 68 -5.12 6.41 -20.74
N PRO A 69 -4.67 5.15 -20.63
CA PRO A 69 -5.43 3.94 -20.32
C PRO A 69 -5.44 3.52 -18.84
N TYR A 70 -5.26 4.43 -17.88
CA TYR A 70 -5.46 4.30 -16.43
C TYR A 70 -4.52 3.31 -15.71
N PHE A 71 -3.32 3.08 -16.18
CA PHE A 71 -2.31 2.26 -15.49
C PHE A 71 -0.92 2.90 -15.51
N PRO A 72 -0.11 2.78 -14.44
CA PRO A 72 1.13 3.54 -14.26
C PRO A 72 2.19 3.34 -15.35
N ALA A 73 2.31 2.12 -15.92
CA ALA A 73 3.28 1.85 -16.98
C ALA A 73 3.00 2.65 -18.28
N ALA A 74 1.75 3.09 -18.52
CA ALA A 74 1.42 3.98 -19.63
C ALA A 74 2.01 5.39 -19.42
N GLY A 75 2.22 5.80 -18.18
CA GLY A 75 2.93 7.01 -17.81
C GLY A 75 4.45 6.84 -17.74
N GLY A 76 4.98 5.67 -18.14
CA GLY A 76 6.41 5.39 -18.18
C GLY A 76 6.99 4.79 -16.90
N PHE A 77 6.17 4.48 -15.88
CA PHE A 77 6.66 3.80 -14.68
C PHE A 77 7.28 2.44 -15.03
N GLY A 78 8.51 2.21 -14.58
CA GLY A 78 9.28 1.01 -14.89
C GLY A 78 10.25 0.59 -13.79
N GLU A 79 11.16 -0.31 -14.14
CA GLU A 79 12.06 -0.97 -13.17
C GLU A 79 12.96 0.02 -12.42
N LYS A 80 13.50 1.04 -13.11
CA LYS A 80 14.36 2.06 -12.47
C LYS A 80 13.61 2.88 -11.44
N ASP A 81 12.33 3.08 -11.67
CA ASP A 81 11.46 3.84 -10.78
C ASP A 81 11.14 3.03 -9.52
N ALA A 82 10.80 1.74 -9.67
CA ALA A 82 10.60 0.83 -8.55
C ALA A 82 11.87 0.68 -7.70
N GLN A 83 13.03 0.56 -8.34
CA GLN A 83 14.32 0.54 -7.68
C GLN A 83 14.56 1.84 -6.89
N PHE A 84 14.33 3.00 -7.50
CA PHE A 84 14.48 4.30 -6.85
C PHE A 84 13.58 4.43 -5.61
N LEU A 85 12.32 4.02 -5.71
CA LEU A 85 11.41 4.02 -4.56
C LEU A 85 11.97 3.18 -3.40
N ALA A 86 12.38 1.94 -3.67
CA ALA A 86 12.95 1.06 -2.65
C ALA A 86 14.25 1.62 -2.05
N GLU A 87 15.12 2.21 -2.87
CA GLU A 87 16.38 2.81 -2.43
C GLU A 87 16.18 4.03 -1.53
N ASN A 88 15.03 4.69 -1.62
CA ASN A 88 14.66 5.84 -0.79
C ASN A 88 13.66 5.51 0.33
N GLY A 89 13.45 4.22 0.62
CA GLY A 89 12.70 3.76 1.78
C GLY A 89 11.19 3.69 1.58
N VAL A 90 10.70 3.81 0.34
CA VAL A 90 9.30 3.51 0.04
C VAL A 90 9.12 2.01 0.09
N ASN A 91 8.36 1.52 1.07
CA ASN A 91 8.08 0.10 1.27
C ASN A 91 6.63 -0.29 0.96
N ALA A 92 5.79 0.68 0.58
CA ALA A 92 4.45 0.41 0.06
C ALA A 92 4.03 1.43 -1.00
N VAL A 93 3.12 1.01 -1.87
CA VAL A 93 2.47 1.84 -2.88
C VAL A 93 0.97 1.61 -2.80
N ARG A 94 0.19 2.68 -2.64
CA ARG A 94 -1.25 2.64 -2.88
C ARG A 94 -1.47 2.71 -4.39
N LEU A 95 -1.75 1.54 -4.97
CA LEU A 95 -1.81 1.33 -6.41
C LEU A 95 -3.25 1.45 -6.89
N GLY A 96 -3.57 2.60 -7.47
CA GLY A 96 -4.91 2.90 -7.92
C GLY A 96 -5.27 2.25 -9.25
N PHE A 97 -6.50 1.76 -9.34
CA PHE A 97 -7.16 1.39 -10.57
C PHE A 97 -8.51 2.10 -10.69
N ALA A 98 -9.05 2.20 -11.90
CA ALA A 98 -10.33 2.85 -12.16
C ALA A 98 -11.43 1.84 -12.53
N TRP A 99 -12.59 1.92 -11.88
CA TRP A 99 -13.71 1.02 -12.17
C TRP A 99 -14.14 1.06 -13.63
N ASN A 100 -14.17 2.24 -14.25
CA ASN A 100 -14.53 2.38 -15.68
C ASN A 100 -13.58 1.61 -16.62
N ALA A 101 -12.34 1.41 -16.22
CA ALA A 101 -11.36 0.65 -16.99
C ALA A 101 -11.47 -0.86 -16.72
N VAL A 102 -11.86 -1.25 -15.50
CA VAL A 102 -12.10 -2.66 -15.14
C VAL A 102 -13.40 -3.17 -15.77
N GLU A 103 -14.48 -2.37 -15.72
CA GLU A 103 -15.82 -2.77 -16.15
C GLU A 103 -16.39 -1.75 -17.16
N PRO A 104 -15.91 -1.75 -18.40
CA PRO A 104 -16.33 -0.76 -19.42
C PRO A 104 -17.81 -0.89 -19.83
N ARG A 105 -18.43 -2.03 -19.56
CA ARG A 105 -19.87 -2.29 -19.74
C ARG A 105 -20.37 -3.16 -18.60
N PRO A 106 -21.64 -3.04 -18.18
CA PRO A 106 -22.20 -3.83 -17.10
C PRO A 106 -21.89 -5.33 -17.24
N GLY A 107 -21.25 -5.92 -16.22
CA GLY A 107 -20.90 -7.34 -16.17
C GLY A 107 -19.79 -7.78 -17.13
N VAL A 108 -19.11 -6.86 -17.83
CA VAL A 108 -18.02 -7.17 -18.77
C VAL A 108 -16.72 -6.58 -18.26
N TYR A 109 -15.81 -7.45 -17.81
CA TYR A 109 -14.52 -7.06 -17.24
C TYR A 109 -13.41 -7.07 -18.29
N ASP A 110 -12.50 -6.09 -18.20
CA ASP A 110 -11.28 -6.01 -19.00
C ASP A 110 -10.11 -6.64 -18.24
N ASP A 111 -9.93 -7.95 -18.40
CA ASP A 111 -8.83 -8.69 -17.80
C ASP A 111 -7.45 -8.21 -18.30
N ALA A 112 -7.37 -7.66 -19.51
CA ALA A 112 -6.11 -7.13 -20.03
C ALA A 112 -5.69 -5.86 -19.31
N TYR A 113 -6.64 -5.01 -18.91
CA TYR A 113 -6.39 -3.86 -18.05
C TYR A 113 -5.96 -4.30 -16.64
N ILE A 114 -6.69 -5.22 -16.00
CA ILE A 114 -6.34 -5.73 -14.67
C ILE A 114 -4.93 -6.32 -14.69
N GLU A 115 -4.56 -7.03 -15.75
CA GLU A 115 -3.21 -7.58 -15.94
C GLU A 115 -2.13 -6.47 -15.96
N LYS A 116 -2.42 -5.27 -16.52
CA LYS A 116 -1.47 -4.14 -16.47
C LYS A 116 -1.24 -3.62 -15.06
N ILE A 117 -2.28 -3.55 -14.24
CA ILE A 117 -2.15 -3.20 -12.82
C ILE A 117 -1.36 -4.28 -12.08
N ARG A 118 -1.65 -5.57 -12.34
CA ARG A 118 -0.94 -6.71 -11.75
C ARG A 118 0.55 -6.72 -12.13
N GLN A 119 0.90 -6.40 -13.37
CA GLN A 119 2.31 -6.27 -13.80
C GLN A 119 3.04 -5.15 -13.04
N THR A 120 2.38 -4.03 -12.76
CA THR A 120 2.93 -2.97 -11.92
C THR A 120 3.14 -3.47 -10.48
N GLN A 121 2.16 -4.16 -9.91
CA GLN A 121 2.27 -4.77 -8.58
C GLN A 121 3.44 -5.76 -8.50
N GLN A 122 3.59 -6.64 -9.49
CA GLN A 122 4.71 -7.60 -9.54
C GLN A 122 6.07 -6.93 -9.65
N LEU A 123 6.15 -5.83 -10.39
CA LEU A 123 7.36 -5.02 -10.46
C LEU A 123 7.71 -4.42 -9.09
N LEU A 124 6.72 -3.89 -8.37
CA LEU A 124 6.90 -3.39 -7.01
C LEU A 124 7.34 -4.52 -6.06
N ALA A 125 6.70 -5.69 -6.13
CA ALA A 125 7.04 -6.87 -5.34
C ALA A 125 8.47 -7.35 -5.54
N LYS A 126 9.03 -7.25 -6.75
CA LYS A 126 10.45 -7.55 -7.05
C LYS A 126 11.40 -6.73 -6.17
N TYR A 127 11.01 -5.51 -5.82
CA TYR A 127 11.75 -4.60 -4.94
C TYR A 127 11.25 -4.62 -3.49
N ARG A 128 10.43 -5.61 -3.10
CA ARG A 128 9.86 -5.77 -1.76
C ARG A 128 8.99 -4.60 -1.32
N ILE A 129 8.34 -3.96 -2.27
CA ILE A 129 7.38 -2.88 -2.02
C ILE A 129 5.99 -3.50 -1.99
N HIS A 130 5.27 -3.33 -0.89
CA HIS A 130 3.88 -3.76 -0.76
C HIS A 130 2.95 -2.93 -1.63
N SER A 131 1.88 -3.53 -2.12
CA SER A 131 0.82 -2.83 -2.84
C SER A 131 -0.49 -2.86 -2.05
N LEU A 132 -1.03 -1.69 -1.74
CA LEU A 132 -2.42 -1.51 -1.34
C LEU A 132 -3.22 -1.21 -2.60
N VAL A 133 -4.02 -2.17 -3.06
CA VAL A 133 -4.80 -2.04 -4.31
C VAL A 133 -6.02 -1.17 -4.03
N ASP A 134 -6.13 -0.04 -4.72
CA ASP A 134 -7.12 1.01 -4.45
C ASP A 134 -8.08 1.20 -5.63
N SER A 135 -9.39 1.19 -5.34
CA SER A 135 -10.40 1.61 -6.32
C SER A 135 -10.55 3.13 -6.30
N HIS A 136 -9.79 3.77 -7.19
CA HIS A 136 -9.65 5.22 -7.19
C HIS A 136 -10.70 5.92 -8.03
N GLN A 137 -11.24 7.00 -7.48
CA GLN A 137 -12.12 7.95 -8.15
C GLN A 137 -11.87 9.36 -7.62
N ASP A 138 -12.10 10.37 -8.45
CA ASP A 138 -12.23 11.75 -8.01
C ASP A 138 -13.50 12.34 -8.64
N ALA A 139 -14.41 12.79 -7.79
CA ALA A 139 -15.65 13.42 -8.19
C ALA A 139 -16.46 12.58 -9.21
N PHE A 140 -16.51 11.26 -9.01
CA PHE A 140 -17.23 10.27 -9.79
C PHE A 140 -16.64 10.02 -11.19
N ASN A 141 -16.88 10.91 -12.16
CA ASN A 141 -16.24 10.90 -13.48
C ASN A 141 -16.43 12.22 -14.25
N GLU A 142 -15.82 12.29 -15.43
CA GLU A 142 -15.80 13.50 -16.28
C GLU A 142 -17.20 13.94 -16.74
N SER A 143 -18.15 13.03 -16.90
CA SER A 143 -19.49 13.34 -17.40
C SER A 143 -20.34 14.18 -16.43
N VAL A 144 -19.94 14.24 -15.17
CA VAL A 144 -20.60 15.05 -14.14
C VAL A 144 -19.73 16.20 -13.62
N GLY A 145 -18.69 16.55 -14.36
CA GLY A 145 -17.86 17.72 -14.10
C GLY A 145 -16.53 17.44 -13.40
N ALA A 146 -16.16 16.18 -13.21
CA ALA A 146 -14.81 15.85 -12.75
C ALA A 146 -13.74 16.14 -13.81
N SER A 147 -12.48 16.26 -13.38
CA SER A 147 -11.34 16.35 -14.30
C SER A 147 -10.76 14.97 -14.62
N TRP A 148 -11.17 13.93 -13.88
CA TRP A 148 -10.60 12.59 -13.95
C TRP A 148 -11.70 11.54 -13.94
N SER A 149 -11.32 10.34 -14.36
CA SER A 149 -12.21 9.20 -14.37
C SER A 149 -12.17 8.43 -13.03
N GLY A 150 -13.12 7.54 -12.89
CA GLY A 150 -13.25 6.61 -11.77
C GLY A 150 -14.38 5.65 -12.04
N PHE A 151 -15.60 6.12 -11.88
CA PHE A 151 -16.81 5.35 -12.15
C PHE A 151 -17.14 5.31 -13.65
N PRO A 152 -17.71 4.21 -14.16
CA PRO A 152 -18.05 4.10 -15.57
C PRO A 152 -19.24 4.99 -15.96
N ALA A 153 -19.26 5.45 -17.22
CA ALA A 153 -20.34 6.29 -17.74
C ALA A 153 -21.73 5.62 -17.64
N TRP A 154 -21.80 4.29 -17.80
CA TRP A 154 -23.04 3.53 -17.67
C TRP A 154 -23.59 3.49 -16.22
N ALA A 155 -22.73 3.74 -15.21
CA ALA A 155 -23.10 3.84 -13.80
C ALA A 155 -23.46 5.29 -13.38
N THR A 156 -23.43 6.26 -14.30
CA THR A 156 -23.54 7.69 -14.00
C THR A 156 -24.96 8.19 -14.31
N TYR A 157 -25.69 8.57 -13.28
CA TYR A 157 -27.08 9.02 -13.40
C TYR A 157 -27.30 10.37 -12.71
N ALA A 158 -27.21 11.44 -13.49
CA ALA A 158 -27.43 12.81 -13.01
C ALA A 158 -28.90 13.26 -13.06
N ASP A 159 -29.83 12.45 -13.63
CA ASP A 159 -31.28 12.70 -13.73
C ASP A 159 -31.64 14.09 -14.28
N GLY A 160 -30.85 14.60 -15.23
CA GLY A 160 -31.06 15.91 -15.85
C GLY A 160 -30.61 17.10 -15.01
N PHE A 161 -30.00 16.89 -13.86
CA PHE A 161 -29.35 17.97 -13.10
C PHE A 161 -28.16 18.54 -13.88
N PRO A 162 -27.96 19.89 -13.84
CA PRO A 162 -26.95 20.52 -14.66
C PRO A 162 -25.54 20.17 -14.21
N VAL A 163 -24.68 19.85 -15.18
CA VAL A 163 -23.24 19.78 -14.99
C VAL A 163 -22.70 21.21 -14.95
N GLN A 164 -22.06 21.58 -13.85
CA GLN A 164 -21.43 22.88 -13.72
C GLN A 164 -19.99 22.84 -14.29
N PRO A 165 -19.43 23.97 -14.77
CA PRO A 165 -18.03 24.07 -15.06
C PRO A 165 -17.23 23.64 -13.82
N ASN A 166 -16.20 22.80 -14.03
CA ASN A 166 -15.40 22.29 -12.92
C ASN A 166 -14.60 23.43 -12.27
N PRO A 167 -14.88 23.79 -11.00
CA PRO A 167 -14.15 24.82 -10.29
C PRO A 167 -12.80 24.31 -9.71
N GLY A 168 -12.46 23.07 -9.98
CA GLY A 168 -11.35 22.36 -9.40
C GLY A 168 -11.75 21.45 -8.21
N PHE A 169 -10.88 20.50 -7.92
CA PHE A 169 -11.01 19.63 -6.75
C PHE A 169 -10.59 20.42 -5.48
N PRO A 170 -11.30 20.28 -4.34
CA PRO A 170 -12.53 19.51 -4.12
C PRO A 170 -13.82 20.32 -4.32
N ALA A 171 -13.75 21.56 -4.82
CA ALA A 171 -14.92 22.46 -4.90
C ALA A 171 -16.07 21.90 -5.76
N VAL A 172 -15.77 21.02 -6.72
CA VAL A 172 -16.76 20.37 -7.59
C VAL A 172 -17.81 19.59 -6.79
N TYR A 173 -17.45 18.96 -5.69
CA TYR A 173 -18.39 18.23 -4.82
C TYR A 173 -19.45 19.13 -4.20
N PHE A 174 -19.07 20.34 -3.84
CA PHE A 174 -19.98 21.31 -3.18
C PHE A 174 -20.84 22.07 -4.17
N THR A 175 -20.39 22.24 -5.40
CA THR A 175 -21.00 23.17 -6.37
C THR A 175 -21.76 22.49 -7.50
N SER A 176 -21.54 21.20 -7.77
CA SER A 176 -22.18 20.48 -8.89
C SER A 176 -23.43 19.71 -8.46
N PRO A 177 -24.65 20.14 -8.91
CA PRO A 177 -25.88 19.41 -8.68
C PRO A 177 -25.86 18.01 -9.33
N ALA A 178 -25.30 17.90 -10.55
CA ALA A 178 -25.15 16.62 -11.26
C ALA A 178 -24.31 15.63 -10.44
N GLN A 179 -23.23 16.08 -9.82
CA GLN A 179 -22.36 15.31 -8.96
C GLN A 179 -23.12 14.76 -7.75
N ASN A 180 -23.81 15.64 -7.01
CA ASN A 180 -24.57 15.25 -5.83
C ASN A 180 -25.70 14.28 -6.15
N GLN A 181 -26.38 14.46 -7.30
CA GLN A 181 -27.45 13.55 -7.74
C GLN A 181 -26.90 12.18 -8.13
N THR A 182 -25.76 12.15 -8.80
CA THR A 182 -25.10 10.89 -9.22
C THR A 182 -24.69 10.06 -7.99
N TRP A 183 -24.06 10.67 -7.00
CA TRP A 183 -23.78 10.00 -5.73
C TRP A 183 -25.03 9.51 -5.01
N ALA A 184 -26.10 10.32 -4.97
CA ALA A 184 -27.37 9.92 -4.37
C ALA A 184 -27.99 8.71 -5.07
N ASN A 185 -27.86 8.60 -6.39
CA ASN A 185 -28.32 7.43 -7.15
C ASN A 185 -27.45 6.19 -6.90
N PHE A 186 -26.15 6.34 -6.76
CA PHE A 186 -25.26 5.26 -6.36
C PHE A 186 -25.60 4.73 -4.96
N TRP A 187 -25.81 5.64 -3.99
CA TRP A 187 -26.15 5.25 -2.62
C TRP A 187 -27.53 4.59 -2.49
N ARG A 188 -28.46 4.86 -3.40
CA ARG A 188 -29.76 4.18 -3.48
C ARG A 188 -29.71 2.83 -4.20
N ASP A 189 -28.52 2.39 -4.60
CA ASP A 189 -28.30 1.17 -5.39
C ASP A 189 -29.17 1.15 -6.65
N ARG A 190 -29.20 2.26 -7.39
CA ARG A 190 -29.97 2.38 -8.63
C ARG A 190 -29.60 1.26 -9.60
N ALA A 191 -30.60 0.69 -10.27
CA ALA A 191 -30.38 -0.33 -11.27
C ALA A 191 -29.60 0.21 -12.47
N ALA A 192 -28.57 -0.53 -12.89
CA ALA A 192 -27.81 -0.34 -14.11
C ALA A 192 -28.65 -0.72 -15.35
N PRO A 193 -28.16 -0.52 -16.59
CA PRO A 193 -28.93 -0.85 -17.81
C PRO A 193 -29.34 -2.31 -17.94
N ASP A 194 -28.67 -3.22 -17.27
CA ASP A 194 -28.98 -4.66 -17.22
C ASP A 194 -29.95 -5.04 -16.09
N GLY A 195 -30.37 -4.07 -15.27
CA GLY A 195 -31.29 -4.26 -14.16
C GLY A 195 -30.64 -4.63 -12.83
N VAL A 196 -29.31 -4.80 -12.76
CA VAL A 196 -28.56 -5.08 -11.53
C VAL A 196 -28.23 -3.76 -10.83
N GLY A 197 -28.18 -3.76 -9.50
CA GLY A 197 -27.82 -2.56 -8.71
C GLY A 197 -26.38 -2.11 -8.94
N LEU A 198 -26.13 -0.79 -8.90
CA LEU A 198 -24.79 -0.22 -9.09
C LEU A 198 -23.81 -0.71 -8.03
N GLN A 199 -24.25 -0.87 -6.80
CA GLN A 199 -23.42 -1.37 -5.71
C GLN A 199 -23.14 -2.88 -5.83
N GLU A 200 -24.05 -3.63 -6.45
CA GLU A 200 -23.82 -5.05 -6.77
C GLU A 200 -22.74 -5.20 -7.83
N HIS A 201 -22.78 -4.37 -8.89
CA HIS A 201 -21.70 -4.30 -9.88
C HIS A 201 -20.36 -3.96 -9.23
N TYR A 202 -20.33 -2.94 -8.39
CA TYR A 202 -19.11 -2.51 -7.70
C TYR A 202 -18.51 -3.62 -6.81
N ALA A 203 -19.36 -4.33 -6.08
CA ALA A 203 -18.94 -5.45 -5.25
C ALA A 203 -18.47 -6.65 -6.10
N ALA A 204 -19.14 -6.94 -7.21
CA ALA A 204 -18.75 -8.00 -8.14
C ALA A 204 -17.42 -7.66 -8.86
N MET A 205 -17.24 -6.41 -9.27
CA MET A 205 -15.98 -5.89 -9.82
C MET A 205 -14.82 -6.12 -8.83
N TRP A 206 -15.01 -5.78 -7.54
CA TRP A 206 -14.00 -6.03 -6.53
C TRP A 206 -13.66 -7.50 -6.32
N ALA A 207 -14.66 -8.39 -6.30
CA ALA A 207 -14.40 -9.82 -6.23
C ALA A 207 -13.57 -10.29 -7.43
N HIS A 208 -13.89 -9.80 -8.64
CA HIS A 208 -13.16 -10.12 -9.86
C HIS A 208 -11.70 -9.59 -9.83
N VAL A 209 -11.48 -8.38 -9.35
CA VAL A 209 -10.14 -7.81 -9.17
C VAL A 209 -9.36 -8.62 -8.11
N ALA A 210 -9.93 -8.83 -6.93
CA ALA A 210 -9.26 -9.52 -5.82
C ALA A 210 -8.82 -10.94 -6.21
N GLU A 211 -9.62 -11.67 -7.00
CA GLU A 211 -9.25 -13.00 -7.53
C GLU A 211 -7.94 -12.99 -8.34
N ARG A 212 -7.56 -11.84 -8.94
CA ARG A 212 -6.31 -11.69 -9.70
C ARG A 212 -5.11 -11.34 -8.84
N PHE A 213 -5.34 -10.97 -7.56
CA PHE A 213 -4.29 -10.55 -6.63
C PHE A 213 -4.09 -11.49 -5.43
N VAL A 214 -5.01 -12.42 -5.17
CA VAL A 214 -5.00 -13.29 -3.96
C VAL A 214 -3.69 -14.08 -3.79
N ASP A 215 -3.08 -14.54 -4.88
CA ASP A 215 -1.83 -15.31 -4.85
C ASP A 215 -0.58 -14.45 -5.13
N GLN A 216 -0.71 -13.12 -5.18
CA GLN A 216 0.42 -12.26 -5.49
C GLN A 216 1.21 -11.90 -4.22
N PRO A 217 2.55 -12.03 -4.26
CA PRO A 217 3.40 -11.63 -3.13
C PRO A 217 3.37 -10.11 -2.95
N TYR A 218 3.57 -9.65 -1.72
CA TYR A 218 3.60 -8.22 -1.37
C TYR A 218 2.31 -7.46 -1.70
N VAL A 219 1.17 -8.11 -1.71
CA VAL A 219 -0.12 -7.43 -1.61
C VAL A 219 -0.40 -7.16 -0.14
N MET A 220 -0.53 -5.89 0.24
CA MET A 220 -0.87 -5.47 1.60
C MET A 220 -2.37 -5.68 1.86
N GLY A 221 -3.19 -5.41 0.85
CA GLY A 221 -4.63 -5.47 0.95
C GLY A 221 -5.34 -4.66 -0.11
N TYR A 222 -6.62 -4.40 0.14
CA TYR A 222 -7.53 -3.71 -0.78
C TYR A 222 -8.11 -2.48 -0.08
N ASP A 223 -8.04 -1.32 -0.72
CA ASP A 223 -8.67 -0.07 -0.29
C ASP A 223 -9.97 0.13 -1.08
N LEU A 224 -11.08 0.02 -0.38
CA LEU A 224 -12.36 -0.35 -0.99
C LEU A 224 -12.94 0.72 -1.91
N ILE A 225 -12.73 2.00 -1.60
CA ILE A 225 -13.22 3.13 -2.38
C ILE A 225 -12.53 4.42 -1.94
N ASN A 226 -11.92 5.15 -2.87
CA ASN A 226 -11.34 6.46 -2.59
C ASN A 226 -12.43 7.52 -2.35
N GLU A 227 -12.33 8.25 -1.25
CA GLU A 227 -13.08 9.50 -0.94
C GLU A 227 -14.58 9.47 -1.23
N PRO A 228 -15.35 8.57 -0.59
CA PRO A 228 -16.77 8.46 -0.82
C PRO A 228 -17.52 9.73 -0.38
N TRP A 229 -18.27 10.34 -1.32
CA TRP A 229 -19.02 11.58 -1.09
C TRP A 229 -20.47 11.31 -0.72
N PRO A 230 -21.04 11.98 0.31
CA PRO A 230 -22.42 11.72 0.76
C PRO A 230 -23.52 12.26 -0.16
N GLY A 231 -23.16 12.84 -1.31
CA GLY A 231 -24.14 13.43 -2.21
C GLY A 231 -24.89 14.58 -1.54
N TRP A 232 -26.21 14.66 -1.74
CA TRP A 232 -27.07 15.73 -1.19
C TRP A 232 -27.07 15.81 0.35
N GLU A 233 -26.58 14.81 1.07
CA GLU A 233 -26.51 14.84 2.52
C GLU A 233 -25.33 15.67 3.07
N TYR A 234 -24.36 16.06 2.24
CA TYR A 234 -23.13 16.73 2.66
C TYR A 234 -23.33 17.97 3.56
N PRO A 235 -24.38 18.81 3.37
CA PRO A 235 -24.52 19.99 4.24
C PRO A 235 -24.77 19.63 5.71
N SER A 236 -25.37 18.45 5.97
CA SER A 236 -25.61 17.96 7.33
C SER A 236 -24.37 17.39 8.01
N CYS A 237 -23.29 17.14 7.24
CA CYS A 237 -22.05 16.60 7.74
C CYS A 237 -21.18 17.64 8.46
N PHE A 238 -21.39 18.92 8.21
CA PHE A 238 -20.60 20.00 8.78
C PHE A 238 -21.29 20.68 9.98
N PRO A 239 -20.56 20.92 11.09
CA PRO A 239 -19.16 20.52 11.36
C PRO A 239 -19.04 19.18 12.12
N LYS A 240 -20.12 18.43 12.31
CA LYS A 240 -20.21 17.31 13.27
C LYS A 240 -19.92 15.92 12.67
N GLY A 241 -19.47 15.85 11.40
CA GLY A 241 -19.33 14.59 10.66
C GLY A 241 -20.66 14.08 10.11
N CYS A 242 -20.62 12.92 9.45
CA CYS A 242 -21.76 12.32 8.75
C CYS A 242 -22.27 11.03 9.42
N PRO A 243 -22.66 11.01 10.71
CA PRO A 243 -22.98 9.75 11.39
C PRO A 243 -24.06 8.94 10.66
N ARG A 244 -25.11 9.60 10.13
CA ARG A 244 -26.19 8.91 9.41
C ARG A 244 -25.73 8.30 8.10
N PHE A 245 -24.90 9.02 7.34
CA PHE A 245 -24.34 8.53 6.10
C PHE A 245 -23.33 7.43 6.35
N GLU A 246 -22.35 7.66 7.22
CA GLU A 246 -21.26 6.71 7.48
C GLU A 246 -21.78 5.39 8.08
N THR A 247 -22.68 5.45 9.08
CA THR A 247 -23.19 4.23 9.71
C THR A 247 -24.35 3.57 8.97
N GLY A 248 -25.20 4.36 8.29
CA GLY A 248 -26.45 3.88 7.69
C GLY A 248 -26.39 3.63 6.19
N VAL A 249 -25.40 4.17 5.49
CA VAL A 249 -25.28 4.09 4.02
C VAL A 249 -23.92 3.55 3.62
N LEU A 250 -22.84 4.21 4.03
CA LEU A 250 -21.49 3.89 3.61
C LEU A 250 -21.00 2.55 4.19
N ALA A 251 -21.20 2.31 5.50
CA ALA A 251 -20.80 1.05 6.12
C ALA A 251 -21.51 -0.18 5.53
N PRO A 252 -22.85 -0.19 5.30
CA PRO A 252 -23.52 -1.27 4.59
C PRO A 252 -22.99 -1.51 3.17
N PHE A 253 -22.67 -0.45 2.43
CA PHE A 253 -22.04 -0.57 1.12
C PHE A 253 -20.65 -1.21 1.21
N GLN A 254 -19.78 -0.69 2.08
CA GLN A 254 -18.44 -1.26 2.23
C GLN A 254 -18.49 -2.69 2.79
N ALA A 255 -19.46 -3.03 3.65
CA ALA A 255 -19.71 -4.41 4.07
C ALA A 255 -20.06 -5.32 2.87
N LYS A 256 -20.88 -4.85 1.93
CA LYS A 256 -21.20 -5.59 0.69
C LYS A 256 -19.92 -5.88 -0.11
N VAL A 257 -19.04 -4.89 -0.27
CA VAL A 257 -17.76 -5.02 -0.97
C VAL A 257 -16.83 -5.98 -0.23
N MET A 258 -16.62 -5.80 1.08
CA MET A 258 -15.78 -6.67 1.92
C MET A 258 -16.24 -8.13 1.83
N ASN A 259 -17.54 -8.38 1.94
CA ASN A 259 -18.11 -9.73 1.81
C ASN A 259 -17.91 -10.32 0.41
N ALA A 260 -17.90 -9.49 -0.63
CA ALA A 260 -17.60 -9.95 -1.98
C ALA A 260 -16.14 -10.37 -2.14
N ILE A 261 -15.20 -9.57 -1.65
CA ILE A 261 -13.78 -9.89 -1.65
C ILE A 261 -13.52 -11.16 -0.80
N ARG A 262 -14.10 -11.28 0.40
CA ARG A 262 -13.88 -12.43 1.30
C ARG A 262 -14.32 -13.78 0.73
N ARG A 263 -15.14 -13.79 -0.32
CA ARG A 263 -15.46 -15.04 -1.04
C ARG A 263 -14.28 -15.60 -1.83
N VAL A 264 -13.34 -14.74 -2.24
CA VAL A 264 -12.20 -15.10 -3.08
C VAL A 264 -10.86 -14.92 -2.37
N ASP A 265 -10.77 -13.99 -1.44
CA ASP A 265 -9.56 -13.69 -0.68
C ASP A 265 -9.88 -13.56 0.82
N ARG A 266 -9.27 -14.43 1.63
CA ARG A 266 -9.51 -14.50 3.08
C ARG A 266 -8.35 -13.93 3.91
N ASP A 267 -7.25 -13.62 3.26
CA ASP A 267 -5.97 -13.41 3.93
C ASP A 267 -5.50 -11.96 3.93
N HIS A 268 -5.67 -11.23 2.85
CA HIS A 268 -5.24 -9.84 2.78
C HIS A 268 -6.11 -8.88 3.60
N LEU A 269 -5.52 -7.77 4.04
CA LEU A 269 -6.23 -6.71 4.77
C LEU A 269 -7.28 -6.03 3.89
N LEU A 270 -8.40 -5.63 4.49
CA LEU A 270 -9.45 -4.83 3.85
C LEU A 270 -9.50 -3.46 4.51
N PHE A 271 -9.15 -2.43 3.77
CA PHE A 271 -9.18 -1.05 4.25
C PHE A 271 -10.47 -0.37 3.84
N TYR A 272 -11.26 0.01 4.83
CA TYR A 272 -12.47 0.80 4.63
C TYR A 272 -12.20 2.27 4.93
N GLU A 273 -12.86 3.16 4.19
CA GLU A 273 -12.63 4.59 4.23
C GLU A 273 -13.86 5.34 4.73
N PRO A 274 -13.70 6.39 5.57
CA PRO A 274 -14.79 7.26 5.96
C PRO A 274 -15.21 8.17 4.79
N SER A 275 -16.21 9.01 5.03
CA SER A 275 -16.63 10.03 4.07
C SER A 275 -15.53 11.05 3.79
N LEU A 276 -15.38 11.50 2.54
CA LEU A 276 -14.51 12.61 2.14
C LEU A 276 -14.65 13.85 3.06
N THR A 277 -15.78 14.05 3.75
CA THR A 277 -15.92 15.18 4.68
C THR A 277 -14.93 15.13 5.85
N ASN A 278 -14.38 13.95 6.15
CA ASN A 278 -13.35 13.80 7.18
C ASN A 278 -12.06 14.50 6.82
N ASP A 279 -11.73 14.59 5.54
CA ASP A 279 -10.53 15.27 5.01
C ASP A 279 -10.57 16.77 5.22
N PHE A 280 -11.76 17.30 5.53
CA PHE A 280 -11.97 18.69 5.94
C PHE A 280 -12.03 18.88 7.47
N GLY A 281 -11.64 17.84 8.23
CA GLY A 281 -11.55 17.87 9.69
C GLY A 281 -12.87 17.64 10.40
N THR A 282 -13.87 17.04 9.77
CA THR A 282 -15.08 16.61 10.48
C THR A 282 -14.81 15.31 11.26
N PRO A 283 -15.49 15.07 12.38
CA PRO A 283 -15.38 13.81 13.11
C PRO A 283 -15.73 12.59 12.25
N ASN A 284 -14.99 11.52 12.45
CA ASN A 284 -15.17 10.24 11.78
C ASN A 284 -16.11 9.34 12.59
N TRP A 285 -17.18 8.84 11.96
CA TRP A 285 -18.18 7.95 12.57
C TRP A 285 -18.19 6.56 11.92
N MET A 286 -17.28 6.28 11.00
CA MET A 286 -17.26 5.03 10.24
C MET A 286 -16.96 3.83 11.15
N PRO A 287 -17.88 2.86 11.32
CA PRO A 287 -17.61 1.64 12.06
C PRO A 287 -16.81 0.64 11.19
N ASN A 288 -16.21 -0.40 11.81
CA ASN A 288 -15.78 -1.56 11.04
C ASN A 288 -17.02 -2.21 10.39
N PRO A 289 -17.13 -2.22 9.04
CA PRO A 289 -18.40 -2.55 8.38
C PRO A 289 -18.89 -3.99 8.62
N THR A 290 -17.98 -4.91 8.83
CA THR A 290 -18.29 -6.35 8.96
C THR A 290 -17.82 -6.96 10.27
N GLY A 291 -17.02 -6.23 11.06
CA GLY A 291 -16.30 -6.80 12.19
C GLY A 291 -15.19 -7.78 11.78
N ASP A 292 -14.72 -7.70 10.53
CA ASP A 292 -13.64 -8.54 10.01
C ASP A 292 -12.34 -8.29 10.83
N PRO A 293 -11.69 -9.35 11.35
CA PRO A 293 -10.47 -9.20 12.14
C PRO A 293 -9.25 -8.78 11.30
N LYS A 294 -9.33 -8.88 9.98
CA LYS A 294 -8.32 -8.39 9.03
C LYS A 294 -8.78 -7.08 8.35
N ALA A 295 -9.56 -6.26 9.04
CA ALA A 295 -9.94 -4.93 8.55
C ALA A 295 -8.95 -3.87 9.03
N GLY A 296 -8.70 -2.86 8.20
CA GLY A 296 -7.99 -1.63 8.54
C GLY A 296 -8.82 -0.40 8.17
N MET A 297 -8.50 0.75 8.73
CA MET A 297 -9.08 2.02 8.34
C MET A 297 -8.09 2.81 7.51
N SER A 298 -8.49 3.11 6.28
CA SER A 298 -7.87 4.08 5.38
C SER A 298 -8.44 5.46 5.70
N PHE A 299 -7.60 6.47 5.88
CA PHE A 299 -8.06 7.86 6.04
C PHE A 299 -7.02 8.84 5.51
N HIS A 300 -7.48 10.02 5.09
CA HIS A 300 -6.64 11.05 4.50
C HIS A 300 -6.38 12.20 5.46
N ASP A 301 -5.23 12.87 5.29
CA ASP A 301 -4.87 14.06 6.06
C ASP A 301 -4.66 15.28 5.14
N TYR A 302 -5.78 15.89 4.78
CA TYR A 302 -5.85 17.18 4.07
C TYR A 302 -6.50 18.28 4.89
N CYS A 303 -6.51 18.15 6.22
CA CYS A 303 -7.11 19.09 7.14
C CYS A 303 -6.60 20.51 6.95
N LEU A 304 -7.39 21.33 6.29
CA LEU A 304 -7.11 22.72 5.95
C LEU A 304 -6.72 23.54 7.19
N GLY A 305 -5.40 23.65 7.46
CA GLY A 305 -4.85 24.49 8.53
C GLY A 305 -5.03 23.97 9.97
N LYS A 306 -5.56 22.76 10.16
CA LYS A 306 -5.69 22.08 11.47
C LYS A 306 -4.99 20.73 11.43
N VAL A 307 -3.70 20.77 11.29
CA VAL A 307 -2.80 19.62 11.05
C VAL A 307 -3.01 18.42 11.99
N ASP A 308 -3.57 18.61 13.20
CA ASP A 308 -3.80 17.52 14.16
C ASP A 308 -5.15 16.82 14.01
N THR A 309 -6.11 17.47 13.36
CA THR A 309 -7.51 17.05 13.47
C THR A 309 -7.80 15.77 12.69
N CYS A 310 -7.34 15.66 11.44
CA CYS A 310 -7.60 14.47 10.61
C CYS A 310 -6.89 13.25 11.16
N VAL A 311 -5.61 13.37 11.54
CA VAL A 311 -4.85 12.27 12.13
C VAL A 311 -5.51 11.81 13.43
N THR A 312 -5.87 12.74 14.32
CA THR A 312 -6.55 12.40 15.58
C THR A 312 -7.89 11.72 15.32
N ASN A 313 -8.74 12.27 14.43
CA ASN A 313 -10.04 11.67 14.11
C ASN A 313 -9.90 10.26 13.54
N GLY A 314 -8.93 10.04 12.63
CA GLY A 314 -8.67 8.73 12.04
C GLY A 314 -8.16 7.71 13.07
N LEU A 315 -7.16 8.11 13.88
CA LEU A 315 -6.56 7.23 14.89
C LEU A 315 -7.53 6.91 16.03
N ASP A 316 -8.27 7.90 16.54
CA ASP A 316 -9.25 7.68 17.61
C ASP A 316 -10.36 6.74 17.13
N ARG A 317 -10.81 6.91 15.87
CA ARG A 317 -11.85 6.04 15.32
C ARG A 317 -11.33 4.63 15.08
N SER A 318 -10.17 4.45 14.45
CA SER A 318 -9.59 3.12 14.24
C SER A 318 -9.33 2.39 15.55
N ALA A 319 -8.86 3.11 16.58
CA ALA A 319 -8.68 2.55 17.92
C ALA A 319 -10.01 2.11 18.55
N ALA A 320 -11.09 2.91 18.40
CA ALA A 320 -12.42 2.56 18.88
C ALA A 320 -12.99 1.31 18.21
N GLU A 321 -12.64 1.07 16.95
CA GLU A 321 -13.03 -0.12 16.17
C GLU A 321 -12.06 -1.31 16.34
N GLY A 322 -10.94 -1.12 17.05
CA GLY A 322 -9.94 -2.17 17.28
C GLY A 322 -9.15 -2.55 16.04
N VAL A 323 -9.06 -1.67 15.04
CA VAL A 323 -8.36 -1.90 13.77
C VAL A 323 -7.12 -1.01 13.63
N VAL A 324 -6.24 -1.36 12.69
CA VAL A 324 -5.15 -0.48 12.31
C VAL A 324 -5.68 0.71 11.50
N GLY A 325 -5.19 1.92 11.81
CA GLY A 325 -5.39 3.11 11.00
C GLY A 325 -4.14 3.44 10.20
N VAL A 326 -4.31 3.76 8.92
CA VAL A 326 -3.24 4.18 8.01
C VAL A 326 -3.63 5.50 7.36
N VAL A 327 -2.71 6.48 7.35
CA VAL A 327 -2.86 7.71 6.56
C VAL A 327 -2.58 7.36 5.10
N THR A 328 -3.60 7.05 4.33
CA THR A 328 -3.45 6.55 2.97
C THR A 328 -3.25 7.66 1.94
N GLU A 329 -3.56 8.90 2.31
CA GLU A 329 -3.20 10.08 1.53
C GLU A 329 -2.87 11.28 2.43
N PHE A 330 -1.87 12.04 2.04
CA PHE A 330 -1.54 13.36 2.59
C PHE A 330 -0.63 14.12 1.63
N GLY A 331 -0.47 15.40 1.84
CA GLY A 331 0.47 16.21 1.06
C GLY A 331 -0.23 16.96 -0.06
N ALA A 332 -0.04 16.54 -1.33
CA ALA A 332 -0.50 17.27 -2.52
C ALA A 332 0.02 18.74 -2.59
N ILE A 333 1.13 19.03 -1.90
CA ILE A 333 1.76 20.35 -1.80
C ILE A 333 3.25 20.25 -2.11
N LYS A 334 3.86 21.39 -2.51
CA LYS A 334 5.31 21.50 -2.78
C LYS A 334 6.08 22.24 -1.67
N ASP A 335 5.45 22.45 -0.53
CA ASP A 335 6.04 23.12 0.63
C ASP A 335 6.75 22.10 1.52
N ALA A 336 8.07 21.97 1.34
CA ALA A 336 8.89 21.03 2.09
C ALA A 336 8.77 21.21 3.61
N THR A 337 8.61 22.43 4.12
CA THR A 337 8.45 22.70 5.56
C THR A 337 7.16 22.10 6.09
N LYS A 338 6.07 22.24 5.34
CA LYS A 338 4.79 21.65 5.73
C LYS A 338 4.81 20.13 5.61
N LEU A 339 5.42 19.58 4.55
CA LEU A 339 5.57 18.12 4.40
C LEU A 339 6.38 17.53 5.54
N THR A 340 7.49 18.17 5.94
CA THR A 340 8.27 17.74 7.11
C THR A 340 7.42 17.79 8.38
N ALA A 341 6.66 18.86 8.62
CA ALA A 341 5.80 18.97 9.79
C ALA A 341 4.70 17.89 9.84
N LEU A 342 4.16 17.48 8.68
CA LEU A 342 3.20 16.37 8.58
C LEU A 342 3.89 15.04 8.93
N THR A 343 5.04 14.73 8.32
CA THR A 343 5.76 13.49 8.60
C THR A 343 6.29 13.41 10.03
N ASP A 344 6.71 14.53 10.64
CA ASP A 344 7.09 14.58 12.07
C ASP A 344 5.91 14.22 12.99
N ARG A 345 4.71 14.64 12.61
CA ARG A 345 3.50 14.28 13.33
C ARG A 345 3.17 12.80 13.19
N PHE A 346 3.29 12.23 11.98
CA PHE A 346 3.05 10.80 11.77
C PHE A 346 4.02 9.96 12.58
N ASP A 347 5.30 10.36 12.66
CA ASP A 347 6.29 9.72 13.53
C ASP A 347 5.91 9.83 15.01
N ALA A 348 5.52 11.02 15.48
CA ALA A 348 5.10 11.23 16.87
C ALA A 348 3.87 10.39 17.25
N ASN A 349 3.00 10.08 16.29
CA ASN A 349 1.85 9.21 16.47
C ASN A 349 2.15 7.74 16.11
N MET A 350 3.35 7.44 15.62
CA MET A 350 3.77 6.09 15.20
C MET A 350 2.77 5.47 14.20
N VAL A 351 2.35 6.25 13.20
CA VAL A 351 1.37 5.85 12.19
C VAL A 351 2.01 5.65 10.83
N SER A 352 1.60 4.61 10.13
CA SER A 352 1.95 4.37 8.74
C SER A 352 1.26 5.36 7.81
N TRP A 353 1.95 5.75 6.74
CA TRP A 353 1.43 6.76 5.82
C TRP A 353 1.82 6.54 4.36
N MET A 354 1.04 7.13 3.42
CA MET A 354 1.29 7.12 1.98
C MET A 354 1.11 8.52 1.39
N PHE A 355 2.18 9.09 0.86
CA PHE A 355 2.22 10.45 0.31
C PHE A 355 1.43 10.57 -1.00
N TRP A 356 0.67 11.62 -1.17
CA TRP A 356 0.07 12.02 -2.44
C TRP A 356 0.94 13.05 -3.16
N SER A 357 1.62 12.72 -4.25
CA SER A 357 1.68 11.40 -4.88
C SER A 357 3.00 11.25 -5.63
N GLN A 358 3.27 10.05 -6.07
CA GLN A 358 4.40 9.71 -6.92
C GLN A 358 4.43 10.54 -8.22
N ALA A 359 3.31 11.03 -8.69
CA ALA A 359 3.25 11.85 -9.90
C ALA A 359 2.20 12.95 -9.73
N GLN A 360 2.61 14.08 -9.17
CA GLN A 360 1.74 15.19 -8.77
C GLN A 360 0.99 15.92 -9.91
N ASN A 361 1.26 15.61 -11.17
CA ASN A 361 0.72 16.37 -12.31
C ASN A 361 -0.18 15.53 -13.23
N GLN A 362 -0.88 14.52 -12.70
CA GLN A 362 -1.74 13.65 -13.50
C GLN A 362 -3.10 14.29 -13.75
N THR A 363 -3.13 15.41 -14.44
CA THR A 363 -4.37 15.98 -14.93
C THR A 363 -4.43 15.91 -16.46
N PRO A 364 -5.63 15.84 -17.08
CA PRO A 364 -5.77 15.89 -18.53
C PRO A 364 -5.17 17.14 -19.17
N SER A 365 -5.09 18.25 -18.41
CA SER A 365 -4.46 19.51 -18.85
C SER A 365 -2.93 19.51 -18.69
N HIS A 366 -2.37 18.54 -18.00
CA HIS A 366 -0.93 18.36 -17.83
C HIS A 366 -0.61 16.88 -18.10
N PRO A 367 -0.59 16.46 -19.38
CA PRO A 367 -0.16 15.12 -19.72
C PRO A 367 1.25 14.93 -19.19
N GLN A 368 1.46 13.84 -18.48
CA GLN A 368 2.70 13.59 -17.77
C GLN A 368 3.87 13.41 -18.73
N GLU A 369 4.96 14.09 -18.43
CA GLU A 369 6.24 13.45 -18.63
C GLU A 369 6.34 12.30 -17.63
N PRO A 370 6.73 11.08 -18.05
CA PRO A 370 6.88 9.97 -17.14
C PRO A 370 7.80 10.40 -16.00
N PRO A 371 7.37 10.35 -14.73
CA PRO A 371 8.25 10.66 -13.63
C PRO A 371 9.33 9.57 -13.58
N THR A 372 10.58 9.96 -13.53
CA THR A 372 11.72 9.05 -13.40
C THR A 372 12.70 9.56 -12.36
N GLY A 373 13.25 8.65 -11.56
CA GLY A 373 14.30 8.95 -10.60
C GLY A 373 13.90 10.02 -9.57
N PRO A 374 14.70 11.10 -9.40
CA PRO A 374 14.49 12.08 -8.33
C PRO A 374 13.15 12.81 -8.34
N ASN A 375 12.40 12.75 -9.45
CA ASN A 375 11.10 13.39 -9.57
C ASN A 375 9.92 12.49 -9.09
N LEU A 376 10.20 11.23 -8.73
CA LEU A 376 9.16 10.29 -8.30
C LEU A 376 8.51 10.66 -6.97
N ILE A 377 9.29 11.19 -6.04
CA ILE A 377 8.83 11.58 -4.70
C ILE A 377 9.46 12.91 -4.28
N ASP A 378 8.80 13.62 -3.39
CA ASP A 378 9.38 14.82 -2.79
C ASP A 378 10.51 14.43 -1.82
N PRO A 379 11.73 14.98 -1.96
CA PRO A 379 12.85 14.63 -1.08
C PRO A 379 12.57 14.89 0.42
N SER A 380 11.67 15.80 0.76
CA SER A 380 11.35 16.13 2.16
C SER A 380 10.64 15.02 2.93
N ILE A 381 10.04 14.05 2.21
CA ILE A 381 9.43 12.88 2.85
C ILE A 381 10.40 11.70 3.01
N ILE A 382 11.60 11.77 2.43
CA ILE A 382 12.62 10.72 2.58
C ILE A 382 13.27 10.88 3.95
N ARG A 383 13.02 9.90 4.83
CA ARG A 383 13.45 9.96 6.22
C ARG A 383 13.74 8.58 6.82
N PRO A 384 14.59 8.50 7.85
CA PRO A 384 14.77 7.25 8.59
C PRO A 384 13.49 6.87 9.35
N TYR A 385 13.24 5.56 9.46
CA TYR A 385 12.11 5.02 10.21
C TYR A 385 12.30 3.54 10.57
N PRO A 386 11.62 3.02 11.61
CA PRO A 386 11.69 1.60 11.96
C PRO A 386 10.79 0.80 11.02
N SER A 387 11.37 0.17 9.99
CA SER A 387 10.60 -0.60 8.99
C SER A 387 9.99 -1.88 9.54
N ALA A 388 10.67 -2.53 10.52
CA ALA A 388 10.13 -3.68 11.25
C ALA A 388 10.71 -3.72 12.66
N VAL A 389 9.87 -3.85 13.68
CA VAL A 389 10.29 -3.87 15.10
C VAL A 389 9.96 -5.20 15.73
N ALA A 390 11.00 -5.94 16.15
CA ALA A 390 10.86 -7.15 16.97
C ALA A 390 10.55 -6.76 18.44
N GLY A 391 9.40 -6.15 18.61
CA GLY A 391 8.94 -5.54 19.86
C GLY A 391 7.69 -4.71 19.64
N THR A 392 7.31 -3.91 20.63
CA THR A 392 6.24 -2.94 20.53
C THR A 392 6.84 -1.54 20.57
N PRO A 393 6.75 -0.73 19.51
CA PRO A 393 7.23 0.63 19.47
C PRO A 393 6.61 1.49 20.59
N GLN A 394 7.43 2.35 21.18
CA GLN A 394 7.01 3.31 22.21
C GLN A 394 7.17 4.74 21.72
N GLN A 395 8.21 4.98 20.91
CA GLN A 395 8.46 6.26 20.25
C GLN A 395 9.47 6.11 19.13
N TRP A 396 9.39 6.96 18.12
CA TRP A 396 10.52 7.29 17.23
C TRP A 396 10.39 8.74 16.76
N GLN A 397 11.51 9.30 16.38
CA GLN A 397 11.60 10.67 15.89
C GLN A 397 12.85 10.85 15.04
N TYR A 398 12.74 11.69 14.02
CA TYR A 398 13.87 12.15 13.24
C TYR A 398 13.98 13.68 13.26
N ASP A 399 15.14 14.20 13.65
CA ASP A 399 15.49 15.62 13.52
C ASP A 399 16.38 15.80 12.29
N GLY A 400 15.79 16.30 11.19
CA GLY A 400 16.51 16.54 9.94
C GLY A 400 17.60 17.62 10.04
N THR A 401 17.52 18.52 11.03
CA THR A 401 18.52 19.57 11.26
C THR A 401 19.83 18.99 11.78
N THR A 402 19.74 18.12 12.77
CA THR A 402 20.91 17.46 13.38
C THR A 402 21.28 16.15 12.68
N GLY A 403 20.37 15.57 11.88
CA GLY A 403 20.50 14.24 11.33
C GLY A 403 20.43 13.14 12.39
N THR A 404 19.67 13.40 13.47
CA THR A 404 19.53 12.46 14.59
C THR A 404 18.20 11.72 14.49
N PHE A 405 18.27 10.40 14.47
CA PHE A 405 17.10 9.52 14.58
C PHE A 405 17.13 8.79 15.93
N THR A 406 15.98 8.73 16.60
CA THR A 406 15.81 7.99 17.86
C THR A 406 14.68 6.99 17.74
N LEU A 407 14.84 5.82 18.38
CA LEU A 407 13.83 4.77 18.46
C LEU A 407 13.84 4.16 19.87
N GLY A 408 12.66 4.07 20.49
CA GLY A 408 12.43 3.33 21.73
C GLY A 408 11.34 2.28 21.54
N TYR A 409 11.57 1.06 22.00
CA TYR A 409 10.57 -0.01 21.95
C TYR A 409 10.71 -0.99 23.10
N SER A 410 9.59 -1.64 23.51
CA SER A 410 9.65 -2.79 24.41
C SER A 410 9.99 -4.05 23.62
N THR A 411 10.70 -5.00 24.25
CA THR A 411 11.10 -6.26 23.60
C THR A 411 9.97 -7.29 23.50
N THR A 412 8.77 -6.92 23.93
CA THR A 412 7.59 -7.78 23.93
C THR A 412 6.72 -7.57 22.68
N ARG A 413 6.11 -8.65 22.22
CA ARG A 413 5.18 -8.68 21.10
C ARG A 413 3.91 -7.90 21.42
N ALA A 414 3.41 -7.15 20.46
CA ALA A 414 2.16 -6.39 20.60
C ALA A 414 0.91 -7.28 20.76
N ASP A 415 0.94 -8.51 20.20
CA ASP A 415 -0.17 -9.45 20.24
C ASP A 415 -0.35 -10.19 21.57
N SER A 416 0.76 -10.52 22.24
CA SER A 416 0.75 -11.43 23.38
C SER A 416 1.46 -10.94 24.62
N GLY A 417 2.19 -9.82 24.54
CA GLY A 417 3.05 -9.31 25.61
C GLY A 417 4.24 -10.23 25.94
N ARG A 418 4.46 -11.30 25.16
CA ARG A 418 5.60 -12.21 25.35
C ARG A 418 6.83 -11.71 24.61
N PRO A 419 8.05 -12.01 25.07
CA PRO A 419 9.28 -11.70 24.34
C PRO A 419 9.31 -12.39 22.97
N PHE A 420 10.00 -11.75 22.03
CA PHE A 420 10.36 -12.41 20.78
C PHE A 420 11.36 -13.53 20.99
N ALA A 421 11.40 -14.50 20.07
CA ALA A 421 12.43 -15.54 20.07
C ALA A 421 13.84 -14.91 19.92
N PRO A 422 14.89 -15.49 20.53
CA PRO A 422 16.25 -15.05 20.29
C PRO A 422 16.58 -15.01 18.81
N GLY A 423 17.21 -13.92 18.37
CA GLY A 423 17.57 -13.73 16.97
C GLY A 423 16.56 -12.96 16.13
N ALA A 424 15.36 -12.65 16.65
CA ALA A 424 14.45 -11.71 15.99
C ALA A 424 15.13 -10.34 15.77
N ARG A 425 14.89 -9.74 14.60
CA ARG A 425 15.56 -8.50 14.19
C ARG A 425 14.60 -7.33 14.17
N THR A 426 15.03 -6.23 14.77
CA THR A 426 14.47 -4.91 14.49
C THR A 426 15.25 -4.29 13.35
N GLU A 427 14.54 -3.73 12.38
CA GLU A 427 15.08 -3.15 11.16
C GLU A 427 14.73 -1.66 11.12
N VAL A 428 15.75 -0.81 10.94
CA VAL A 428 15.59 0.63 10.77
C VAL A 428 16.13 0.99 9.39
N PHE A 429 15.29 1.58 8.56
CA PHE A 429 15.72 2.10 7.26
C PHE A 429 16.41 3.45 7.45
N LEU A 430 17.61 3.60 6.87
CA LEU A 430 18.46 4.79 6.97
C LEU A 430 18.79 5.27 5.54
N PRO A 431 18.05 6.25 4.98
CA PRO A 431 18.30 6.73 3.63
C PRO A 431 19.68 7.35 3.48
N GLU A 432 20.37 7.06 2.38
CA GLU A 432 21.70 7.62 2.09
C GLU A 432 21.67 9.15 2.01
N SER A 433 20.59 9.72 1.49
CA SER A 433 20.39 11.18 1.41
C SER A 433 20.39 11.87 2.77
N ASN A 434 19.96 11.17 3.84
CA ASN A 434 19.97 11.68 5.20
C ASN A 434 21.32 11.47 5.90
N TYR A 435 22.12 10.50 5.43
CA TYR A 435 23.41 10.11 6.02
C TYR A 435 24.52 9.99 4.96
N PRO A 436 24.82 11.05 4.18
CA PRO A 436 25.72 10.95 3.03
C PRO A 436 27.18 10.63 3.40
N GLY A 437 27.58 10.90 4.66
CA GLY A 437 28.91 10.57 5.21
C GLY A 437 28.90 9.31 6.10
N GLY A 438 27.79 8.55 6.10
CA GLY A 438 27.55 7.46 7.04
C GLY A 438 26.99 7.95 8.36
N TYR A 439 26.87 7.03 9.32
CA TYR A 439 26.25 7.30 10.61
C TYR A 439 26.97 6.60 11.77
N GLN A 440 26.67 7.03 12.98
CA GLN A 440 27.03 6.36 14.23
C GLN A 440 25.78 5.86 14.92
N VAL A 441 25.89 4.73 15.64
CA VAL A 441 24.78 4.13 16.40
C VAL A 441 25.17 3.99 17.85
N GLU A 442 24.34 4.51 18.73
CA GLU A 442 24.33 4.21 20.16
C GLU A 442 23.10 3.36 20.45
N SER A 443 23.30 2.22 21.11
CA SER A 443 22.21 1.30 21.44
C SER A 443 22.31 0.84 22.88
N GLN A 444 21.19 0.87 23.59
CA GLN A 444 21.00 0.28 24.91
C GLN A 444 19.93 -0.81 24.79
N GLY A 445 20.23 -2.00 25.33
CA GLY A 445 19.31 -3.15 25.30
C GLY A 445 19.31 -3.94 24.00
N ALA A 446 20.10 -3.55 22.98
CA ALA A 446 20.27 -4.32 21.74
C ALA A 446 21.71 -4.23 21.21
N GLU A 447 22.11 -5.22 20.44
CA GLU A 447 23.36 -5.26 19.69
C GLU A 447 23.08 -4.88 18.22
N VAL A 448 23.99 -4.09 17.62
CA VAL A 448 24.00 -3.84 16.18
C VAL A 448 24.60 -5.06 15.47
N VAL A 449 23.83 -5.66 14.56
CA VAL A 449 24.23 -6.89 13.87
C VAL A 449 24.38 -6.70 12.35
N SER A 450 24.01 -5.55 11.81
CA SER A 450 24.29 -5.16 10.44
C SER A 450 25.71 -4.64 10.26
N SER A 451 26.20 -4.61 9.03
CA SER A 451 27.47 -3.96 8.68
C SER A 451 27.40 -2.46 9.00
N PRO A 452 28.55 -1.81 9.29
CA PRO A 452 28.61 -0.36 9.39
C PRO A 452 28.01 0.32 8.14
N ASP A 453 27.31 1.41 8.35
CA ASP A 453 26.68 2.22 7.29
C ASP A 453 25.69 1.46 6.38
N ALA A 454 25.17 0.31 6.85
CA ALA A 454 24.14 -0.43 6.14
C ALA A 454 22.86 0.41 6.00
N ARG A 455 22.29 0.46 4.79
CA ARG A 455 21.01 1.16 4.54
C ARG A 455 19.85 0.66 5.43
N VAL A 456 19.90 -0.61 5.82
CA VAL A 456 19.02 -1.20 6.82
C VAL A 456 19.86 -1.57 8.03
N LEU A 457 19.75 -0.75 9.08
CA LEU A 457 20.33 -1.04 10.38
C LEU A 457 19.56 -2.19 11.03
N GLN A 458 20.25 -3.28 11.38
CA GLN A 458 19.64 -4.42 12.08
C GLN A 458 20.11 -4.48 13.52
N LEU A 459 19.15 -4.67 14.41
CA LEU A 459 19.34 -4.75 15.85
C LEU A 459 18.82 -6.07 16.38
N ALA A 460 19.57 -6.70 17.29
CA ALA A 460 19.13 -7.85 18.07
C ALA A 460 18.98 -7.48 19.52
N ALA A 461 17.80 -7.65 20.09
CA ALA A 461 17.59 -7.40 21.53
C ALA A 461 18.48 -8.33 22.37
N ILE A 462 19.13 -7.78 23.40
CA ILE A 462 19.92 -8.53 24.37
C ILE A 462 18.96 -9.30 25.27
N PRO A 463 19.13 -10.62 25.47
CA PRO A 463 18.26 -11.40 26.32
C PRO A 463 18.13 -10.83 27.73
N GLY A 464 16.90 -10.74 28.22
CA GLY A 464 16.59 -10.22 29.58
C GLY A 464 16.45 -8.69 29.65
N GLN A 465 16.58 -7.99 28.53
CA GLN A 465 16.25 -6.56 28.48
C GLN A 465 14.78 -6.36 28.12
N ASP A 466 14.07 -5.54 28.87
CA ASP A 466 12.64 -5.25 28.64
C ASP A 466 12.42 -4.14 27.60
N THR A 467 13.41 -3.30 27.40
CA THR A 467 13.34 -2.16 26.47
C THR A 467 14.65 -1.98 25.71
N VAL A 468 14.51 -1.41 24.53
CA VAL A 468 15.64 -0.98 23.68
C VAL A 468 15.52 0.51 23.41
N GLN A 469 16.65 1.22 23.49
CA GLN A 469 16.80 2.61 23.06
C GLN A 469 17.92 2.69 22.03
N VAL A 470 17.66 3.36 20.92
CA VAL A 470 18.61 3.51 19.80
C VAL A 470 18.68 4.97 19.40
N THR A 471 19.90 5.47 19.24
CA THR A 471 20.18 6.78 18.66
C THR A 471 21.11 6.60 17.48
N VAL A 472 20.71 7.13 16.31
CA VAL A 472 21.54 7.18 15.10
C VAL A 472 21.85 8.64 14.80
N THR A 473 23.13 8.97 14.64
CA THR A 473 23.59 10.33 14.35
C THR A 473 24.41 10.38 13.08
N ARG A 474 24.22 11.43 12.29
CA ARG A 474 25.03 11.69 11.08
C ARG A 474 26.48 11.92 11.46
N ARG A 475 27.43 11.37 10.68
CA ARG A 475 28.85 11.70 10.78
C ARG A 475 29.18 13.03 10.13
#